data_d75bd6cca4f85bca680c0b5a69be05a8
#
_entry.id   d75bd6cca4f85bca680c0b5a69be05a8
#
_cell.length_a   1.000
_cell.length_b   1.000
_cell.length_c   1.000
_cell.angle_alpha   90.00
_cell.angle_beta   90.00
_cell.angle_gamma   90.00
#
_symmetry.space_group_name_H-M   'P 1'
#
loop_
_entity.id
_entity.type
_entity.pdbx_description
1 polymer ?
#
loop_
_entity_poly.entity_id
_entity_poly.type
_entity_poly.pdbx_seq_one_letter_code
_entity_poly.pdbx_strand_id
1 'polypeptide(L)'
;LRGTRVSKRGEVVCLEVGGVGYDVTMTPRSLATLPGVGEEVVIHTHTHVREDELSLFGFVSEPDRDLFRILLGAAGVGPKLALAMTATLSHDEIIRAIVTEDSDALTAVPGVGKRGAQRIVLELAPKLTGKDAEIVGSPATVTVRQALEGLGYSTEEINGVMPELDPGATIEVQITTALRA
;
A
#
# COMPACT_ATOMS: atom_id res chain seq x y z
N LEU A 1 -0.74 -18.10 1.88
CA LEU A 1 -1.55 -19.20 2.42
C LEU A 1 -2.89 -19.27 1.72
N ARG A 2 -3.31 -20.50 1.35
CA ARG A 2 -4.68 -20.81 0.91
C ARG A 2 -5.27 -21.77 1.92
N GLY A 3 -6.44 -21.45 2.46
CA GLY A 3 -7.09 -22.28 3.46
C GLY A 3 -8.49 -21.80 3.80
N THR A 4 -9.11 -22.46 4.75
CA THR A 4 -10.43 -22.13 5.26
C THR A 4 -10.33 -21.17 6.43
N ARG A 5 -11.10 -20.09 6.40
CA ARG A 5 -11.19 -19.17 7.52
C ARG A 5 -11.93 -19.82 8.69
N VAL A 6 -11.25 -20.00 9.82
CA VAL A 6 -11.81 -20.63 11.02
C VAL A 6 -12.38 -19.61 12.00
N SER A 7 -11.65 -18.52 12.24
CA SER A 7 -12.06 -17.52 13.22
C SER A 7 -11.43 -16.15 12.94
N LYS A 8 -11.94 -15.12 13.66
CA LYS A 8 -11.36 -13.78 13.70
C LYS A 8 -11.38 -13.27 15.15
N ARG A 9 -10.26 -12.73 15.63
CA ARG A 9 -10.13 -12.10 16.94
C ARG A 9 -9.32 -10.80 16.82
N GLY A 10 -10.00 -9.66 16.93
CA GLY A 10 -9.33 -8.37 16.73
C GLY A 10 -8.72 -8.24 15.34
N GLU A 11 -7.42 -8.09 15.29
CA GLU A 11 -6.61 -7.98 14.05
C GLU A 11 -6.05 -9.33 13.57
N VAL A 12 -6.41 -10.43 14.18
CA VAL A 12 -5.93 -11.77 13.84
C VAL A 12 -7.04 -12.59 13.21
N VAL A 13 -6.75 -13.21 12.07
CA VAL A 13 -7.56 -14.24 11.45
C VAL A 13 -6.85 -15.58 11.55
N CYS A 14 -7.58 -16.64 11.93
CA CYS A 14 -7.07 -18.01 11.90
C CYS A 14 -7.48 -18.68 10.60
N LEU A 15 -6.50 -19.21 9.86
CA LEU A 15 -6.69 -20.02 8.65
C LEU A 15 -6.30 -21.46 8.95
N GLU A 16 -7.19 -22.38 8.65
CA GLU A 16 -6.89 -23.81 8.59
C GLU A 16 -6.30 -24.17 7.23
N VAL A 17 -5.10 -24.73 7.24
CA VAL A 17 -4.41 -25.21 6.03
C VAL A 17 -3.86 -26.59 6.30
N GLY A 18 -4.47 -27.61 5.68
CA GLY A 18 -4.01 -28.99 5.82
C GLY A 18 -4.02 -29.54 7.26
N GLY A 19 -5.02 -29.15 8.06
CA GLY A 19 -5.16 -29.58 9.47
C GLY A 19 -4.40 -28.71 10.47
N VAL A 20 -3.71 -27.66 10.02
CA VAL A 20 -2.96 -26.73 10.89
C VAL A 20 -3.63 -25.35 10.87
N GLY A 21 -3.88 -24.78 12.07
CA GLY A 21 -4.36 -23.42 12.23
C GLY A 21 -3.21 -22.41 12.21
N TYR A 22 -3.25 -21.45 11.29
CA TYR A 22 -2.29 -20.36 11.19
C TYR A 22 -2.95 -19.05 11.61
N ASP A 23 -2.45 -18.44 12.67
CA ASP A 23 -2.86 -17.11 13.09
C ASP A 23 -2.11 -16.05 12.27
N VAL A 24 -2.86 -15.23 11.54
CA VAL A 24 -2.34 -14.21 10.61
C VAL A 24 -2.84 -12.84 11.05
N THR A 25 -1.91 -11.94 11.33
CA THR A 25 -2.22 -10.54 11.69
C THR A 25 -2.46 -9.72 10.41
N MET A 26 -3.56 -9.00 10.36
CA MET A 26 -3.97 -8.20 9.21
C MET A 26 -4.54 -6.85 9.66
N THR A 27 -4.57 -5.88 8.75
CA THR A 27 -5.24 -4.61 9.03
C THR A 27 -6.76 -4.80 9.16
N PRO A 28 -7.47 -3.96 9.95
CA PRO A 28 -8.93 -4.01 10.05
C PRO A 28 -9.63 -3.89 8.69
N ARG A 29 -9.10 -3.04 7.79
CA ARG A 29 -9.59 -2.88 6.42
C ARG A 29 -9.51 -4.20 5.64
N SER A 30 -8.34 -4.85 5.63
CA SER A 30 -8.14 -6.13 4.95
C SER A 30 -9.01 -7.25 5.53
N LEU A 31 -9.16 -7.28 6.86
CA LEU A 31 -10.03 -8.26 7.53
C LEU A 31 -11.52 -8.10 7.17
N ALA A 32 -11.96 -6.88 6.87
CA ALA A 32 -13.34 -6.60 6.49
C ALA A 32 -13.69 -7.12 5.08
N THR A 33 -12.69 -7.28 4.21
CA THR A 33 -12.90 -7.80 2.83
C THR A 33 -12.81 -9.33 2.74
N LEU A 34 -12.40 -10.02 3.82
CA LEU A 34 -12.30 -11.47 3.81
C LEU A 34 -13.67 -12.12 3.79
N PRO A 35 -13.80 -13.29 3.12
CA PRO A 35 -15.03 -14.10 3.13
C PRO A 35 -15.42 -14.56 4.53
N GLY A 36 -16.59 -15.15 4.66
CA GLY A 36 -17.15 -15.64 5.92
C GLY A 36 -16.33 -16.78 6.57
N VAL A 37 -16.61 -17.06 7.83
CA VAL A 37 -16.07 -18.24 8.52
C VAL A 37 -16.58 -19.50 7.82
N GLY A 38 -15.70 -20.48 7.58
CA GLY A 38 -15.98 -21.71 6.84
C GLY A 38 -15.72 -21.60 5.34
N GLU A 39 -15.41 -20.41 4.82
CA GLU A 39 -15.11 -20.20 3.40
C GLU A 39 -13.62 -20.24 3.12
N GLU A 40 -13.26 -20.65 1.89
CA GLU A 40 -11.87 -20.67 1.43
C GLU A 40 -11.40 -19.25 1.09
N VAL A 41 -10.15 -18.95 1.44
CA VAL A 41 -9.50 -17.68 1.15
C VAL A 41 -8.02 -17.86 0.84
N VAL A 42 -7.51 -16.97 -0.01
CA VAL A 42 -6.07 -16.82 -0.24
C VAL A 42 -5.60 -15.54 0.43
N ILE A 43 -4.60 -15.65 1.31
CA ILE A 43 -3.93 -14.52 1.97
C ILE A 43 -2.47 -14.54 1.58
N HIS A 44 -1.97 -13.41 1.04
CA HIS A 44 -0.55 -13.22 0.79
C HIS A 44 0.15 -12.90 2.11
N THR A 45 1.14 -13.71 2.49
CA THR A 45 1.72 -13.62 3.84
C THR A 45 3.19 -13.21 3.79
N HIS A 46 3.61 -12.47 4.82
CA HIS A 46 4.99 -12.26 5.20
C HIS A 46 5.25 -12.95 6.54
N THR A 47 6.29 -13.77 6.60
CA THR A 47 6.73 -14.43 7.83
C THR A 47 7.83 -13.60 8.48
N HIS A 48 7.59 -13.17 9.71
CA HIS A 48 8.57 -12.47 10.54
C HIS A 48 9.05 -13.41 11.63
N VAL A 49 10.35 -13.70 11.61
CA VAL A 49 10.97 -14.65 12.54
C VAL A 49 11.89 -13.90 13.51
N ARG A 50 11.72 -14.15 14.79
CA ARG A 50 12.63 -13.77 15.88
C ARG A 50 13.08 -15.01 16.62
N GLU A 51 13.99 -14.88 17.58
CA GLU A 51 14.51 -16.02 18.36
C GLU A 51 13.41 -16.78 19.11
N ASP A 52 12.40 -16.08 19.58
CA ASP A 52 11.32 -16.58 20.44
C ASP A 52 9.93 -16.50 19.80
N GLU A 53 9.81 -15.97 18.59
CA GLU A 53 8.50 -15.71 17.96
C GLU A 53 8.53 -15.89 16.45
N LEU A 54 7.50 -16.57 15.93
CA LEU A 54 7.18 -16.61 14.51
C LEU A 54 5.81 -15.94 14.30
N SER A 55 5.80 -14.79 13.62
CA SER A 55 4.58 -14.04 13.35
C SER A 55 4.28 -14.03 11.86
N LEU A 56 2.99 -14.19 11.50
CA LEU A 56 2.51 -14.06 10.14
C LEU A 56 1.72 -12.74 9.98
N PHE A 57 2.09 -11.96 8.97
CA PHE A 57 1.38 -10.76 8.55
C PHE A 57 0.72 -11.04 7.21
N GLY A 58 -0.59 -10.72 7.09
CA GLY A 58 -1.39 -11.06 5.93
C GLY A 58 -1.93 -9.85 5.17
N PHE A 59 -2.06 -10.05 3.84
CA PHE A 59 -2.49 -9.02 2.89
C PHE A 59 -3.45 -9.64 1.88
N VAL A 60 -4.42 -8.86 1.40
CA VAL A 60 -5.40 -9.32 0.41
C VAL A 60 -4.80 -9.37 -0.99
N SER A 61 -3.74 -8.60 -1.24
CA SER A 61 -3.04 -8.56 -2.52
C SER A 61 -1.53 -8.79 -2.36
N GLU A 62 -0.90 -9.23 -3.43
CA GLU A 62 0.56 -9.39 -3.50
C GLU A 62 1.30 -8.05 -3.45
N PRO A 63 0.85 -6.99 -4.16
CA PRO A 63 1.43 -5.66 -4.04
C PRO A 63 1.45 -5.10 -2.62
N ASP A 64 0.35 -5.27 -1.85
CA ASP A 64 0.31 -4.80 -0.45
C ASP A 64 1.32 -5.53 0.44
N ARG A 65 1.50 -6.85 0.24
CA ARG A 65 2.54 -7.61 0.93
C ARG A 65 3.93 -7.11 0.57
N ASP A 66 4.17 -6.82 -0.70
CA ASP A 66 5.49 -6.38 -1.17
C ASP A 66 5.79 -4.95 -0.68
N LEU A 67 4.81 -4.05 -0.67
CA LEU A 67 4.94 -2.74 -0.03
C LEU A 67 5.31 -2.88 1.46
N PHE A 68 4.61 -3.75 2.20
CA PHE A 68 4.94 -4.01 3.60
C PHE A 68 6.41 -4.45 3.78
N ARG A 69 6.91 -5.32 2.90
CA ARG A 69 8.32 -5.77 2.92
C ARG A 69 9.29 -4.62 2.61
N ILE A 70 8.94 -3.74 1.69
CA ILE A 70 9.72 -2.53 1.39
C ILE A 70 9.79 -1.63 2.62
N LEU A 71 8.66 -1.38 3.29
CA LEU A 71 8.59 -0.56 4.50
C LEU A 71 9.48 -1.10 5.64
N LEU A 72 9.55 -2.42 5.81
CA LEU A 72 10.46 -3.05 6.78
C LEU A 72 11.94 -2.79 6.50
N GLY A 73 12.27 -2.39 5.28
CA GLY A 73 13.64 -2.04 4.89
C GLY A 73 14.11 -0.65 5.35
N ALA A 74 13.24 0.15 5.97
CA ALA A 74 13.60 1.45 6.53
C ALA A 74 13.96 1.32 8.02
N ALA A 75 15.02 2.01 8.43
CA ALA A 75 15.48 1.98 9.82
C ALA A 75 14.43 2.53 10.79
N GLY A 76 14.08 1.75 11.79
CA GLY A 76 13.06 2.07 12.79
C GLY A 76 11.64 1.73 12.38
N VAL A 77 11.43 1.14 11.20
CA VAL A 77 10.14 0.60 10.78
C VAL A 77 10.10 -0.90 11.06
N GLY A 78 9.48 -1.27 12.16
CA GLY A 78 9.18 -2.67 12.49
C GLY A 78 7.81 -3.11 11.96
N PRO A 79 7.47 -4.41 12.06
CA PRO A 79 6.22 -4.94 11.52
C PRO A 79 4.96 -4.23 12.01
N LYS A 80 4.90 -3.84 13.29
CA LYS A 80 3.75 -3.10 13.84
C LYS A 80 3.57 -1.73 13.18
N LEU A 81 4.69 -1.00 12.97
CA LEU A 81 4.63 0.31 12.33
C LEU A 81 4.31 0.18 10.83
N ALA A 82 4.93 -0.77 10.13
CA ALA A 82 4.63 -1.04 8.74
C ALA A 82 3.15 -1.41 8.53
N LEU A 83 2.58 -2.23 9.43
CA LEU A 83 1.16 -2.57 9.39
C LEU A 83 0.27 -1.34 9.68
N ALA A 84 0.65 -0.49 10.64
CA ALA A 84 -0.07 0.76 10.91
C ALA A 84 -0.03 1.72 9.72
N MET A 85 1.08 1.79 8.98
CA MET A 85 1.18 2.56 7.74
C MET A 85 0.18 2.07 6.70
N THR A 86 0.14 0.77 6.42
CA THR A 86 -0.80 0.18 5.44
C THR A 86 -2.27 0.17 5.92
N ALA A 87 -2.51 0.34 7.22
CA ALA A 87 -3.85 0.52 7.77
C ALA A 87 -4.37 1.96 7.63
N THR A 88 -3.46 2.94 7.74
CA THR A 88 -3.78 4.38 7.75
C THR A 88 -3.83 4.96 6.34
N LEU A 89 -2.86 4.60 5.51
CA LEU A 89 -2.71 5.07 4.13
C LEU A 89 -2.92 3.92 3.15
N SER A 90 -3.46 4.21 1.99
CA SER A 90 -3.53 3.25 0.89
C SER A 90 -2.15 2.95 0.31
N HIS A 91 -2.04 1.87 -0.45
CA HIS A 91 -0.83 1.50 -1.18
C HIS A 91 -0.28 2.68 -1.99
N ASP A 92 -1.15 3.29 -2.81
CA ASP A 92 -0.77 4.38 -3.72
C ASP A 92 -0.37 5.67 -2.97
N GLU A 93 -1.03 5.98 -1.85
CA GLU A 93 -0.67 7.12 -1.01
C GLU A 93 0.71 6.96 -0.39
N ILE A 94 1.06 5.76 0.09
CA ILE A 94 2.39 5.49 0.65
C ILE A 94 3.46 5.60 -0.44
N ILE A 95 3.26 4.94 -1.59
CA ILE A 95 4.21 4.99 -2.71
C ILE A 95 4.39 6.43 -3.18
N ARG A 96 3.28 7.16 -3.37
CA ARG A 96 3.32 8.58 -3.76
C ARG A 96 4.12 9.42 -2.77
N ALA A 97 3.81 9.33 -1.48
CA ALA A 97 4.50 10.10 -0.46
C ALA A 97 6.02 9.85 -0.46
N ILE A 98 6.44 8.61 -0.71
CA ILE A 98 7.87 8.26 -0.77
C ILE A 98 8.51 8.78 -2.06
N VAL A 99 7.87 8.58 -3.22
CA VAL A 99 8.44 8.96 -4.55
C VAL A 99 8.47 10.48 -4.73
N THR A 100 7.45 11.21 -4.23
CA THR A 100 7.41 12.67 -4.28
C THR A 100 8.12 13.34 -3.10
N GLU A 101 8.77 12.56 -2.24
CA GLU A 101 9.47 13.03 -1.03
C GLU A 101 8.55 13.80 -0.06
N ASP A 102 7.24 13.55 -0.09
CA ASP A 102 6.25 14.14 0.81
C ASP A 102 6.26 13.43 2.17
N SER A 103 7.24 13.78 3.00
CA SER A 103 7.34 13.22 4.34
C SER A 103 6.19 13.64 5.28
N ASP A 104 5.52 14.77 5.02
CA ASP A 104 4.43 15.23 5.86
C ASP A 104 3.20 14.33 5.72
N ALA A 105 2.92 13.78 4.54
CA ALA A 105 1.86 12.80 4.34
C ALA A 105 2.02 11.56 5.24
N LEU A 106 3.25 11.08 5.44
CA LEU A 106 3.52 9.93 6.31
C LEU A 106 3.31 10.22 7.80
N THR A 107 3.31 11.47 8.22
CA THR A 107 3.07 11.84 9.63
C THR A 107 1.62 11.61 10.08
N ALA A 108 0.69 11.38 9.14
CA ALA A 108 -0.68 10.96 9.45
C ALA A 108 -0.73 9.59 10.15
N VAL A 109 0.33 8.78 10.00
CA VAL A 109 0.40 7.44 10.59
C VAL A 109 0.77 7.54 12.09
N PRO A 110 -0.03 6.96 12.99
CA PRO A 110 0.31 6.88 14.40
C PRO A 110 1.67 6.23 14.63
N GLY A 111 2.55 6.92 15.34
CA GLY A 111 3.92 6.45 15.60
C GLY A 111 4.98 6.93 14.59
N VAL A 112 4.56 7.63 13.52
CA VAL A 112 5.49 8.26 12.58
C VAL A 112 5.57 9.76 12.87
N GLY A 113 6.66 10.20 13.51
CA GLY A 113 6.95 11.61 13.68
C GLY A 113 7.73 12.19 12.49
N LYS A 114 7.84 13.53 12.40
CA LYS A 114 8.51 14.22 11.29
C LYS A 114 9.90 13.65 10.94
N ARG A 115 10.76 13.42 11.94
CA ARG A 115 12.12 12.85 11.71
C ARG A 115 12.06 11.42 11.19
N GLY A 116 11.10 10.61 11.67
CA GLY A 116 10.87 9.24 11.20
C GLY A 116 10.40 9.23 9.75
N ALA A 117 9.42 10.08 9.42
CA ALA A 117 8.89 10.25 8.07
C ALA A 117 9.99 10.63 7.06
N GLN A 118 10.78 11.65 7.36
CA GLN A 118 11.91 12.08 6.52
C GLN A 118 12.92 10.95 6.29
N ARG A 119 13.24 10.18 7.34
CA ARG A 119 14.16 9.04 7.21
C ARG A 119 13.57 7.93 6.35
N ILE A 120 12.28 7.59 6.53
CA ILE A 120 11.59 6.59 5.72
C ILE A 120 11.66 6.96 4.24
N VAL A 121 11.32 8.20 3.91
CA VAL A 121 11.39 8.73 2.54
C VAL A 121 12.82 8.60 1.99
N LEU A 122 13.80 9.13 2.69
CA LEU A 122 15.20 9.12 2.25
C LEU A 122 15.74 7.71 1.98
N GLU A 123 15.37 6.74 2.83
CA GLU A 123 15.86 5.36 2.70
C GLU A 123 15.10 4.53 1.68
N LEU A 124 13.81 4.83 1.43
CA LEU A 124 12.97 4.04 0.55
C LEU A 124 12.82 4.62 -0.86
N ALA A 125 12.89 5.93 -1.06
CA ALA A 125 12.79 6.55 -2.38
C ALA A 125 13.73 5.90 -3.43
N PRO A 126 15.02 5.62 -3.11
CA PRO A 126 15.90 4.94 -4.06
C PRO A 126 15.52 3.49 -4.37
N LYS A 127 14.75 2.84 -3.49
CA LYS A 127 14.33 1.42 -3.64
C LYS A 127 13.04 1.27 -4.45
N LEU A 128 12.25 2.34 -4.55
CA LEU A 128 11.00 2.41 -5.30
C LEU A 128 11.19 2.93 -6.74
N THR A 129 12.43 3.04 -7.20
CA THR A 129 12.75 3.40 -8.60
C THR A 129 12.56 2.20 -9.52
N GLY A 130 11.78 2.33 -10.58
CA GLY A 130 11.50 1.29 -11.58
C GLY A 130 10.01 0.93 -11.66
N LYS A 131 9.65 -0.32 -11.38
CA LYS A 131 8.26 -0.80 -11.49
C LYS A 131 7.26 -0.09 -10.56
N ASP A 132 7.74 0.40 -9.41
CA ASP A 132 6.88 1.11 -8.45
C ASP A 132 6.66 2.57 -8.87
N ALA A 133 7.55 3.14 -9.67
CA ALA A 133 7.33 4.42 -10.33
C ALA A 133 6.25 4.33 -11.44
N GLU A 134 6.04 3.15 -12.02
CA GLU A 134 4.91 2.88 -12.93
C GLU A 134 3.57 2.85 -12.17
N ILE A 135 3.55 2.43 -10.90
CA ILE A 135 2.34 2.43 -10.05
C ILE A 135 1.95 3.87 -9.65
N VAL A 136 2.94 4.74 -9.46
CA VAL A 136 2.70 6.18 -9.19
C VAL A 136 2.33 6.94 -10.47
N GLY A 137 2.46 6.28 -11.60
CA GLY A 137 2.44 6.91 -12.91
C GLY A 137 3.82 7.50 -13.21
N SER A 138 4.16 7.61 -14.47
CA SER A 138 5.38 8.29 -14.92
C SER A 138 5.43 9.70 -14.29
N PRO A 139 6.58 10.38 -14.21
CA PRO A 139 6.63 11.80 -13.84
C PRO A 139 5.61 12.65 -14.61
N ALA A 140 5.28 12.23 -15.84
CA ALA A 140 4.21 12.81 -16.64
C ALA A 140 2.83 12.61 -15.99
N THR A 141 2.51 11.42 -15.49
CA THR A 141 1.22 11.10 -14.87
C THR A 141 1.01 11.90 -13.57
N VAL A 142 2.07 12.07 -12.77
CA VAL A 142 2.03 12.91 -11.56
C VAL A 142 1.78 14.37 -11.93
N THR A 143 2.47 14.87 -12.95
CA THR A 143 2.32 16.25 -13.43
C THR A 143 0.91 16.50 -14.01
N VAL A 144 0.37 15.54 -14.76
CA VAL A 144 -1.01 15.61 -15.29
C VAL A 144 -2.04 15.66 -14.16
N ARG A 145 -1.89 14.80 -13.15
CA ARG A 145 -2.76 14.81 -11.97
C ARG A 145 -2.73 16.14 -11.23
N GLN A 146 -1.53 16.67 -10.94
CA GLN A 146 -1.36 17.97 -10.29
C GLN A 146 -1.95 19.12 -11.11
N ALA A 147 -1.82 19.07 -12.44
CA ALA A 147 -2.41 20.07 -13.31
C ALA A 147 -3.95 20.03 -13.26
N LEU A 148 -4.56 18.84 -13.27
CA LEU A 148 -6.00 18.67 -13.16
C LEU A 148 -6.53 19.10 -11.77
N GLU A 149 -5.82 18.77 -10.69
CA GLU A 149 -6.13 19.27 -9.35
C GLU A 149 -6.06 20.80 -9.28
N GLY A 150 -5.03 21.40 -9.89
CA GLY A 150 -4.87 22.85 -9.99
C GLY A 150 -5.96 23.54 -10.82
N LEU A 151 -6.61 22.82 -11.74
CA LEU A 151 -7.76 23.27 -12.52
C LEU A 151 -9.10 23.06 -11.80
N GLY A 152 -9.08 22.45 -10.60
CA GLY A 152 -10.26 22.30 -9.74
C GLY A 152 -11.02 20.99 -9.91
N TYR A 153 -10.48 20.01 -10.63
CA TYR A 153 -11.07 18.67 -10.73
C TYR A 153 -10.95 17.91 -9.41
N SER A 154 -12.02 17.22 -9.04
CA SER A 154 -12.04 16.35 -7.86
C SER A 154 -11.19 15.09 -8.06
N THR A 155 -10.75 14.48 -6.97
CA THR A 155 -9.99 13.23 -7.00
C THR A 155 -10.75 12.09 -7.71
N GLU A 156 -12.09 12.07 -7.59
CA GLU A 156 -12.93 11.05 -8.26
C GLU A 156 -12.94 11.22 -9.78
N GLU A 157 -13.09 12.46 -10.28
CA GLU A 157 -13.04 12.78 -11.70
C GLU A 157 -11.66 12.47 -12.29
N ILE A 158 -10.59 12.85 -11.59
CA ILE A 158 -9.21 12.56 -11.99
C ILE A 158 -8.97 11.04 -12.08
N ASN A 159 -9.38 10.28 -11.07
CA ASN A 159 -9.22 8.82 -11.09
C ASN A 159 -10.04 8.13 -12.19
N GLY A 160 -11.14 8.72 -12.62
CA GLY A 160 -11.95 8.23 -13.74
C GLY A 160 -11.26 8.39 -15.08
N VAL A 161 -10.57 9.50 -15.29
CA VAL A 161 -9.95 9.85 -16.57
C VAL A 161 -8.53 9.29 -16.72
N MET A 162 -7.76 9.21 -15.63
CA MET A 162 -6.35 8.76 -15.66
C MET A 162 -6.10 7.42 -16.36
N PRO A 163 -6.95 6.36 -16.22
CA PRO A 163 -6.76 5.11 -16.92
C PRO A 163 -6.94 5.17 -18.44
N GLU A 164 -7.61 6.21 -18.94
CA GLU A 164 -7.89 6.41 -20.38
C GLU A 164 -6.76 7.16 -21.11
N LEU A 165 -5.80 7.71 -20.35
CA LEU A 165 -4.69 8.48 -20.90
C LEU A 165 -3.59 7.57 -21.43
N ASP A 166 -3.05 7.87 -22.60
CA ASP A 166 -1.87 7.17 -23.14
C ASP A 166 -0.61 7.54 -22.33
N PRO A 167 0.00 6.59 -21.62
CA PRO A 167 1.20 6.85 -20.81
C PRO A 167 2.43 7.28 -21.63
N GLY A 168 2.43 7.00 -22.95
CA GLY A 168 3.50 7.38 -23.89
C GLY A 168 3.33 8.77 -24.51
N ALA A 169 2.16 9.41 -24.32
CA ALA A 169 1.90 10.74 -24.86
C ALA A 169 2.59 11.84 -24.03
N THR A 170 2.82 13.00 -24.64
CA THR A 170 3.36 14.16 -23.90
C THR A 170 2.37 14.66 -22.86
N ILE A 171 2.87 15.31 -21.80
CA ILE A 171 2.05 15.86 -20.70
C ILE A 171 0.93 16.76 -21.23
N GLU A 172 1.22 17.60 -22.21
CA GLU A 172 0.28 18.52 -22.82
C GLU A 172 -0.87 17.79 -23.54
N VAL A 173 -0.55 16.69 -24.24
CA VAL A 173 -1.54 15.85 -24.91
C VAL A 173 -2.41 15.12 -23.88
N GLN A 174 -1.81 14.59 -22.83
CA GLN A 174 -2.54 13.91 -21.75
C GLN A 174 -3.52 14.86 -21.03
N ILE A 175 -3.07 16.07 -20.67
CA ILE A 175 -3.93 17.10 -20.05
C ILE A 175 -5.07 17.47 -21.01
N THR A 176 -4.76 17.72 -22.29
CA THR A 176 -5.79 18.09 -23.28
C THR A 176 -6.82 16.98 -23.47
N THR A 177 -6.40 15.72 -23.43
CA THR A 177 -7.29 14.55 -23.54
C THR A 177 -8.17 14.45 -22.29
N ALA A 178 -7.60 14.60 -21.10
CA ALA A 178 -8.34 14.58 -19.85
C ALA A 178 -9.42 15.69 -19.76
N LEU A 179 -9.15 16.87 -20.31
CA LEU A 179 -10.09 17.99 -20.32
C LEU A 179 -11.26 17.81 -21.31
N ARG A 180 -11.21 16.80 -22.18
CA ARG A 180 -12.25 16.49 -23.18
C ARG A 180 -13.10 15.27 -22.83
N ALA A 181 -12.67 14.50 -21.84
CA ALA A 181 -13.38 13.34 -21.34
C ALA A 181 -14.41 13.75 -20.28
#